data_3fd1b7f4937435bd094fdd6ba9082d77
#
_entry.id   3fd1b7f4937435bd094fdd6ba9082d77
#
_cell.length_a   1.000
_cell.length_b   1.000
_cell.length_c   1.000
_cell.angle_alpha   90.00
_cell.angle_beta   90.00
_cell.angle_gamma   90.00
#
_symmetry.space_group_name_H-M   'P 1'
#
loop_
_entity.id
_entity.type
_entity.pdbx_description
1 polymer ?
#
loop_
_entity_poly.entity_id
_entity_poly.type
_entity_poly.pdbx_seq_one_letter_code
_entity_poly.pdbx_strand_id
1 'polypeptide(L)'
;MDDVSFWRAPGQPQAVLAWEQAHLPRRFTPGDADFGPPSWDRTFSLSPIPGVLNARDLVVEVTGVANGQTAIRVDAQVSWQPPRPASDRVPAGARVVTITQLPSLDPHARRPPAPVTITGLAVVRRLAALVDSLQLSTIGPDAPCPAAFGGGIRLRFLARAGGPPLAVAQGPAACGTVQFTAGGKRQPALQLTNSFIPQVLKLAGLHWKVP
;
A
#
# COMPACT_ATOMS: atom_id res chain seq x y z
N MET A 1 4.16 5.05 16.97
CA MET A 1 5.06 5.66 17.99
C MET A 1 5.93 6.63 17.24
N ASP A 2 5.96 7.86 17.71
CA ASP A 2 6.77 8.92 17.11
C ASP A 2 7.65 9.50 18.21
N ASP A 3 8.93 9.70 17.88
CA ASP A 3 9.91 10.36 18.75
C ASP A 3 10.49 11.53 17.97
N VAL A 4 10.42 12.72 18.55
CA VAL A 4 10.81 13.97 17.90
C VAL A 4 11.96 14.62 18.66
N SER A 5 13.01 14.95 17.95
CA SER A 5 14.15 15.68 18.51
C SER A 5 14.49 16.93 17.71
N PHE A 6 15.06 17.93 18.39
CA PHE A 6 15.43 19.22 17.80
C PHE A 6 16.90 19.54 18.07
N TRP A 7 17.57 19.99 17.01
CA TRP A 7 18.99 20.31 17.04
C TRP A 7 19.26 21.64 16.34
N ARG A 8 20.47 22.15 16.50
CA ARG A 8 20.99 23.27 15.72
C ARG A 8 22.37 22.94 15.20
N ALA A 9 22.62 23.33 13.95
CA ALA A 9 23.91 23.19 13.31
C ALA A 9 24.33 24.50 12.64
N PRO A 10 25.62 24.80 12.54
CA PRO A 10 26.11 25.89 11.71
C PRO A 10 25.95 25.52 10.23
N GLY A 11 25.72 26.53 9.38
CA GLY A 11 25.65 26.36 7.92
C GLY A 11 24.25 26.51 7.35
N GLN A 12 24.17 26.39 6.05
CA GLN A 12 22.92 26.49 5.29
C GLN A 12 22.14 25.19 5.33
N PRO A 13 20.80 25.23 5.30
CA PRO A 13 19.95 24.05 5.43
C PRO A 13 20.31 22.92 4.45
N GLN A 14 20.53 23.23 3.18
CA GLN A 14 20.88 22.21 2.19
C GLN A 14 22.21 21.50 2.49
N ALA A 15 23.21 22.26 2.97
CA ALA A 15 24.51 21.68 3.33
C ALA A 15 24.39 20.78 4.56
N VAL A 16 23.59 21.17 5.54
CA VAL A 16 23.30 20.36 6.73
C VAL A 16 22.57 19.08 6.34
N LEU A 17 21.51 19.16 5.52
CA LEU A 17 20.77 17.98 5.07
C LEU A 17 21.64 17.02 4.24
N ALA A 18 22.50 17.55 3.38
CA ALA A 18 23.47 16.74 2.61
C ALA A 18 24.48 16.04 3.52
N TRP A 19 24.93 16.72 4.60
CA TRP A 19 25.82 16.11 5.58
C TRP A 19 25.13 14.98 6.33
N GLU A 20 23.91 15.20 6.82
CA GLU A 20 23.10 14.17 7.50
C GLU A 20 22.93 12.94 6.60
N GLN A 21 22.54 13.15 5.35
CA GLN A 21 22.38 12.06 4.39
C GLN A 21 23.68 11.27 4.19
N ALA A 22 24.83 11.92 4.14
CA ALA A 22 26.12 11.27 3.95
C ALA A 22 26.57 10.47 5.17
N HIS A 23 26.09 10.80 6.37
CA HIS A 23 26.50 10.18 7.63
C HIS A 23 25.49 9.20 8.21
N LEU A 24 24.32 9.05 7.58
CA LEU A 24 23.35 8.03 8.00
C LEU A 24 23.92 6.61 7.83
N PRO A 25 23.58 5.71 8.75
CA PRO A 25 23.96 4.30 8.59
C PRO A 25 23.47 3.71 7.26
N ARG A 26 24.27 2.89 6.60
CA ARG A 26 23.99 2.30 5.29
C ARG A 26 22.66 1.51 5.19
N ARG A 27 22.08 1.12 6.33
CA ARG A 27 20.81 0.42 6.39
C ARG A 27 19.59 1.30 6.07
N PHE A 28 19.75 2.63 6.07
CA PHE A 28 18.70 3.56 5.67
C PHE A 28 18.67 3.71 4.16
N THR A 29 17.47 3.68 3.60
CA THR A 29 17.23 3.94 2.18
C THR A 29 16.63 5.33 2.05
N PRO A 30 17.23 6.24 1.25
CA PRO A 30 16.62 7.52 0.96
C PRO A 30 15.25 7.33 0.29
N GLY A 31 14.25 8.01 0.81
CA GLY A 31 12.89 8.06 0.29
C GLY A 31 12.61 9.43 -0.34
N ASP A 32 11.36 9.86 -0.17
CA ASP A 32 10.88 11.13 -0.71
C ASP A 32 11.62 12.32 -0.08
N ALA A 33 11.70 13.39 -0.84
CA ALA A 33 12.28 14.65 -0.44
C ALA A 33 11.40 15.79 -0.91
N ASP A 34 11.13 16.75 -0.05
CA ASP A 34 10.51 18.01 -0.42
C ASP A 34 11.54 19.15 -0.26
N PHE A 35 11.66 19.96 -1.29
CA PHE A 35 12.67 21.00 -1.37
C PHE A 35 12.03 22.35 -1.72
N GLY A 36 11.84 23.19 -0.71
CA GLY A 36 11.35 24.54 -0.94
C GLY A 36 11.46 25.42 0.30
N PRO A 37 11.85 26.71 0.11
CA PRO A 37 11.87 27.61 1.25
C PRO A 37 10.49 27.71 1.91
N PRO A 38 10.37 27.78 3.26
CA PRO A 38 11.49 27.98 4.18
C PRO A 38 12.17 26.71 4.70
N SER A 39 11.66 25.52 4.39
CA SER A 39 12.20 24.26 4.92
C SER A 39 12.51 23.25 3.82
N TRP A 40 13.41 22.36 4.11
CA TRP A 40 13.76 21.20 3.29
C TRP A 40 13.64 19.96 4.15
N ASP A 41 12.99 18.93 3.64
CA ASP A 41 12.89 17.66 4.35
C ASP A 41 13.30 16.48 3.48
N ARG A 42 13.65 15.40 4.14
CA ARG A 42 13.90 14.11 3.53
C ARG A 42 13.51 12.98 4.46
N THR A 43 12.81 12.03 3.90
CA THR A 43 12.50 10.77 4.55
C THR A 43 13.59 9.73 4.27
N PHE A 44 13.95 8.99 5.31
CA PHE A 44 14.85 7.83 5.22
C PHE A 44 14.15 6.63 5.82
N SER A 45 14.03 5.55 5.06
CA SER A 45 13.29 4.37 5.49
C SER A 45 14.22 3.22 5.87
N LEU A 46 13.82 2.46 6.88
CA LEU A 46 14.35 1.15 7.19
C LEU A 46 13.41 0.07 6.68
N SER A 47 13.96 -1.10 6.37
CA SER A 47 13.13 -2.23 5.97
C SER A 47 12.07 -2.54 7.02
N PRO A 48 10.82 -2.80 6.62
CA PRO A 48 9.76 -3.23 7.53
C PRO A 48 10.16 -4.51 8.29
N ILE A 49 9.54 -4.75 9.44
CA ILE A 49 9.62 -6.02 10.15
C ILE A 49 8.29 -6.76 9.92
N PRO A 50 8.26 -7.77 9.05
CA PRO A 50 7.02 -8.45 8.66
C PRO A 50 6.20 -8.90 9.86
N GLY A 51 4.90 -8.59 9.86
CA GLY A 51 3.97 -8.93 10.92
C GLY A 51 4.13 -8.11 12.22
N VAL A 52 5.07 -7.17 12.27
CA VAL A 52 5.31 -6.33 13.47
C VAL A 52 5.28 -4.84 13.12
N LEU A 53 6.16 -4.42 12.21
CA LEU A 53 6.30 -3.01 11.84
C LEU A 53 6.12 -2.84 10.33
N ASN A 54 5.16 -2.01 9.95
CA ASN A 54 4.85 -1.73 8.55
C ASN A 54 5.78 -0.66 7.95
N ALA A 55 6.06 0.38 8.72
CA ALA A 55 7.00 1.42 8.34
C ALA A 55 7.93 1.75 9.51
N ARG A 56 9.14 2.16 9.16
CA ARG A 56 10.19 2.59 10.07
C ARG A 56 10.92 3.72 9.38
N ASP A 57 10.46 4.94 9.62
CA ASP A 57 10.91 6.11 8.88
C ASP A 57 11.59 7.11 9.81
N LEU A 58 12.60 7.78 9.29
CA LEU A 58 13.25 8.91 9.88
C LEU A 58 13.03 10.10 8.95
N VAL A 59 12.29 11.09 9.40
CA VAL A 59 12.08 12.34 8.65
C VAL A 59 13.02 13.38 9.23
N VAL A 60 13.87 13.94 8.39
CA VAL A 60 14.77 15.03 8.76
C VAL A 60 14.32 16.29 8.05
N GLU A 61 13.86 17.26 8.81
CA GLU A 61 13.47 18.58 8.33
C GLU A 61 14.53 19.61 8.79
N VAL A 62 14.95 20.48 7.87
CA VAL A 62 15.94 21.53 8.13
C VAL A 62 15.39 22.88 7.71
N THR A 63 15.55 23.88 8.57
CA THR A 63 15.08 25.26 8.33
C THR A 63 16.15 26.27 8.71
N GLY A 64 16.40 27.24 7.83
CA GLY A 64 17.31 28.32 8.12
C GLY A 64 16.82 29.22 9.26
N VAL A 65 17.68 29.48 10.23
CA VAL A 65 17.41 30.39 11.32
C VAL A 65 18.44 31.54 11.35
N ALA A 66 18.25 32.51 12.24
CA ALA A 66 19.14 33.65 12.34
C ALA A 66 20.62 33.26 12.57
N ASN A 67 21.54 34.16 12.22
CA ASN A 67 22.98 34.00 12.42
C ASN A 67 23.65 32.87 11.65
N GLY A 68 23.11 32.50 10.46
CA GLY A 68 23.70 31.47 9.60
C GLY A 68 23.66 30.07 10.17
N GLN A 69 22.69 29.82 11.06
CA GLN A 69 22.43 28.49 11.64
C GLN A 69 21.24 27.83 10.97
N THR A 70 21.19 26.54 11.12
CA THR A 70 20.07 25.70 10.68
C THR A 70 19.45 24.99 11.89
N ALA A 71 18.14 25.12 12.04
CA ALA A 71 17.37 24.27 12.94
C ALA A 71 17.09 22.94 12.24
N ILE A 72 17.25 21.85 12.97
CA ILE A 72 17.03 20.47 12.51
C ILE A 72 15.93 19.89 13.38
N ARG A 73 14.89 19.34 12.74
CA ARG A 73 13.88 18.49 13.37
C ARG A 73 14.06 17.08 12.85
N VAL A 74 14.11 16.14 13.75
CA VAL A 74 14.21 14.71 13.42
C VAL A 74 13.03 13.98 14.02
N ASP A 75 12.19 13.41 13.17
CA ASP A 75 11.03 12.59 13.56
C ASP A 75 11.33 11.12 13.27
N ALA A 76 11.45 10.30 14.30
CA ALA A 76 11.51 8.86 14.18
C ALA A 76 10.09 8.28 14.25
N GLN A 77 9.59 7.79 13.13
CA GLN A 77 8.23 7.28 12.99
C GLN A 77 8.24 5.77 12.84
N VAL A 78 7.44 5.10 13.66
CA VAL A 78 7.28 3.65 13.59
C VAL A 78 5.80 3.31 13.54
N SER A 79 5.38 2.66 12.46
CA SER A 79 4.01 2.20 12.29
C SER A 79 3.92 0.71 12.64
N TRP A 80 3.20 0.40 13.73
CA TRP A 80 2.90 -0.98 14.09
C TRP A 80 1.78 -1.51 13.20
N GLN A 81 1.96 -2.74 12.75
CA GLN A 81 0.96 -3.43 11.97
C GLN A 81 0.45 -4.65 12.72
N PRO A 82 -0.82 -4.65 13.14
CA PRO A 82 -1.41 -5.82 13.74
C PRO A 82 -1.45 -6.98 12.72
N PRO A 83 -1.20 -8.22 13.15
CA PRO A 83 -1.39 -9.37 12.29
C PRO A 83 -2.85 -9.47 11.87
N ARG A 84 -3.10 -9.80 10.60
CA ARG A 84 -4.47 -10.02 10.11
C ARG A 84 -5.09 -11.21 10.85
N PRO A 85 -6.27 -11.04 11.45
CA PRO A 85 -6.99 -12.14 12.09
C PRO A 85 -7.44 -13.17 11.03
N ALA A 86 -7.69 -14.39 11.46
CA ALA A 86 -8.15 -15.46 10.55
C ALA A 86 -9.49 -15.14 9.87
N SER A 87 -10.35 -14.34 10.53
CA SER A 87 -11.62 -13.85 9.98
C SER A 87 -11.45 -12.95 8.74
N ASP A 88 -10.28 -12.31 8.60
CA ASP A 88 -9.97 -11.39 7.49
C ASP A 88 -9.28 -12.10 6.32
N ARG A 89 -9.29 -13.40 6.31
CA ARG A 89 -8.68 -14.21 5.25
C ARG A 89 -9.74 -14.82 4.34
N VAL A 90 -9.31 -15.22 3.16
CA VAL A 90 -10.17 -15.98 2.25
C VAL A 90 -10.52 -17.33 2.88
N PRO A 91 -11.80 -17.65 3.09
CA PRO A 91 -12.18 -18.91 3.72
C PRO A 91 -11.66 -20.12 2.98
N ALA A 92 -11.18 -21.12 3.72
CA ALA A 92 -10.63 -22.38 3.16
C ALA A 92 -11.62 -23.17 2.27
N GLY A 93 -12.93 -22.88 2.40
CA GLY A 93 -13.98 -23.45 1.56
C GLY A 93 -14.03 -22.94 0.11
N ALA A 94 -13.22 -21.93 -0.25
CA ALA A 94 -13.18 -21.40 -1.61
C ALA A 94 -12.68 -22.46 -2.61
N ARG A 95 -13.47 -22.72 -3.65
CA ARG A 95 -13.18 -23.69 -4.73
C ARG A 95 -13.20 -23.06 -6.12
N VAL A 96 -13.79 -21.89 -6.23
CA VAL A 96 -13.97 -21.15 -7.48
C VAL A 96 -13.61 -19.70 -7.21
N VAL A 97 -12.98 -19.05 -8.18
CA VAL A 97 -12.81 -17.60 -8.19
C VAL A 97 -13.32 -17.01 -9.50
N THR A 98 -14.12 -15.96 -9.40
CA THR A 98 -14.51 -15.15 -10.56
C THR A 98 -13.72 -13.85 -10.53
N ILE A 99 -13.01 -13.56 -11.61
CA ILE A 99 -12.22 -12.36 -11.81
C ILE A 99 -12.97 -11.44 -12.77
N THR A 100 -13.19 -10.21 -12.36
CA THR A 100 -13.85 -9.17 -13.15
C THR A 100 -12.94 -7.96 -13.23
N GLN A 101 -12.69 -7.45 -14.44
CA GLN A 101 -12.08 -6.13 -14.61
C GLN A 101 -13.14 -5.06 -14.36
N LEU A 102 -12.82 -4.08 -13.54
CA LEU A 102 -13.72 -2.96 -13.23
C LEU A 102 -13.61 -1.89 -14.33
N PRO A 103 -14.71 -1.19 -14.63
CA PRO A 103 -14.68 -0.10 -15.61
C PRO A 103 -13.80 1.05 -15.10
N SER A 104 -13.07 1.66 -16.00
CA SER A 104 -12.42 2.95 -15.76
C SER A 104 -13.44 4.09 -15.80
N LEU A 105 -13.15 5.16 -15.08
CA LEU A 105 -13.88 6.43 -15.20
C LEU A 105 -13.41 7.27 -16.41
N ASP A 106 -12.30 6.89 -17.03
CA ASP A 106 -11.85 7.50 -18.27
C ASP A 106 -12.86 7.16 -19.40
N PRO A 107 -13.51 8.16 -20.02
CA PRO A 107 -14.48 7.95 -21.09
C PRO A 107 -13.87 7.31 -22.36
N HIS A 108 -12.55 7.38 -22.51
CA HIS A 108 -11.81 6.76 -23.62
C HIS A 108 -11.31 5.36 -23.31
N ALA A 109 -11.51 4.88 -22.07
CA ALA A 109 -11.10 3.54 -21.70
C ALA A 109 -11.87 2.47 -22.47
N ARG A 110 -11.18 1.40 -22.81
CA ARG A 110 -11.83 0.24 -23.44
C ARG A 110 -12.83 -0.40 -22.48
N ARG A 111 -13.94 -0.89 -23.03
CA ARG A 111 -14.88 -1.69 -22.26
C ARG A 111 -14.19 -2.90 -21.63
N PRO A 112 -14.40 -3.17 -20.34
CA PRO A 112 -13.84 -4.34 -19.68
C PRO A 112 -14.24 -5.64 -20.37
N PRO A 113 -13.36 -6.64 -20.41
CA PRO A 113 -13.68 -7.96 -20.92
C PRO A 113 -14.73 -8.65 -20.02
N ALA A 114 -15.32 -9.72 -20.53
CA ALA A 114 -16.23 -10.55 -19.76
C ALA A 114 -15.51 -11.15 -18.53
N PRO A 115 -16.22 -11.33 -17.41
CA PRO A 115 -15.67 -11.98 -16.23
C PRO A 115 -15.16 -13.39 -16.55
N VAL A 116 -14.07 -13.79 -15.94
CA VAL A 116 -13.47 -15.12 -16.08
C VAL A 116 -13.66 -15.90 -14.77
N THR A 117 -14.14 -17.14 -14.91
CA THR A 117 -14.32 -18.05 -13.77
C THR A 117 -13.26 -19.15 -13.81
N ILE A 118 -12.55 -19.33 -12.72
CA ILE A 118 -11.49 -20.32 -12.52
C ILE A 118 -11.96 -21.34 -11.50
N THR A 119 -11.90 -22.62 -11.89
CA THR A 119 -12.28 -23.77 -11.05
C THR A 119 -11.08 -24.63 -10.66
N GLY A 120 -9.91 -24.38 -11.26
CA GLY A 120 -8.67 -25.09 -10.94
C GLY A 120 -8.21 -24.79 -9.51
N LEU A 121 -8.39 -25.75 -8.60
CA LEU A 121 -8.18 -25.58 -7.16
C LEU A 121 -6.78 -25.06 -6.82
N ALA A 122 -5.74 -25.47 -7.55
CA ALA A 122 -4.38 -24.99 -7.34
C ALA A 122 -4.25 -23.48 -7.62
N VAL A 123 -4.93 -22.97 -8.65
CA VAL A 123 -4.94 -21.54 -9.00
C VAL A 123 -5.77 -20.76 -7.97
N VAL A 124 -6.96 -21.28 -7.60
CA VAL A 124 -7.82 -20.65 -6.58
C VAL A 124 -7.06 -20.47 -5.26
N ARG A 125 -6.34 -21.50 -4.80
CA ARG A 125 -5.53 -21.46 -3.58
C ARG A 125 -4.40 -20.43 -3.68
N ARG A 126 -3.72 -20.33 -4.83
CA ARG A 126 -2.65 -19.33 -5.03
C ARG A 126 -3.20 -17.90 -5.03
N LEU A 127 -4.36 -17.69 -5.65
CA LEU A 127 -5.03 -16.38 -5.63
C LEU A 127 -5.52 -16.01 -4.21
N ALA A 128 -6.03 -16.99 -3.47
CA ALA A 128 -6.40 -16.79 -2.06
C ALA A 128 -5.16 -16.41 -1.21
N ALA A 129 -4.07 -17.17 -1.34
CA ALA A 129 -2.82 -16.88 -0.64
C ALA A 129 -2.25 -15.50 -1.01
N LEU A 130 -2.38 -15.07 -2.27
CA LEU A 130 -1.97 -13.73 -2.69
C LEU A 130 -2.79 -12.64 -2.01
N VAL A 131 -4.12 -12.79 -1.91
CA VAL A 131 -4.97 -11.86 -1.15
C VAL A 131 -4.64 -11.89 0.33
N ASP A 132 -4.38 -13.07 0.88
CA ASP A 132 -4.08 -13.26 2.30
C ASP A 132 -2.68 -12.75 2.69
N SER A 133 -1.78 -12.58 1.73
CA SER A 133 -0.47 -11.97 1.95
C SER A 133 -0.49 -10.44 2.00
N LEU A 134 -1.58 -9.81 1.53
CA LEU A 134 -1.73 -8.36 1.64
C LEU A 134 -1.86 -7.95 3.10
N GLN A 135 -1.20 -6.87 3.44
CA GLN A 135 -1.21 -6.31 4.78
C GLN A 135 -2.42 -5.40 4.98
N LEU A 136 -2.76 -5.11 6.22
CA LEU A 136 -3.76 -4.09 6.53
C LEU A 136 -3.24 -2.73 6.04
N SER A 137 -4.13 -1.94 5.45
CA SER A 137 -3.78 -0.58 5.06
C SER A 137 -3.59 0.30 6.30
N THR A 138 -2.55 1.11 6.28
CA THR A 138 -2.33 2.17 7.28
C THR A 138 -3.14 3.42 6.98
N ILE A 139 -3.74 3.50 5.79
CA ILE A 139 -4.59 4.61 5.38
C ILE A 139 -5.94 4.46 6.08
N GLY A 140 -6.26 5.44 6.93
CA GLY A 140 -7.54 5.48 7.63
C GLY A 140 -8.74 5.61 6.68
N PRO A 141 -9.93 5.21 7.12
CA PRO A 141 -11.14 5.29 6.30
C PRO A 141 -11.51 6.71 5.87
N ASP A 142 -11.10 7.70 6.66
CA ASP A 142 -11.40 9.13 6.45
C ASP A 142 -10.23 9.89 5.79
N ALA A 143 -9.19 9.20 5.35
CA ALA A 143 -8.05 9.85 4.70
C ALA A 143 -8.52 10.52 3.40
N PRO A 144 -8.14 11.78 3.16
CA PRO A 144 -8.44 12.45 1.90
C PRO A 144 -7.68 11.75 0.77
N CYS A 145 -8.42 11.11 -0.10
CA CYS A 145 -7.84 10.43 -1.25
C CYS A 145 -8.06 11.25 -2.52
N PRO A 146 -7.04 11.39 -3.37
CA PRO A 146 -7.28 11.91 -4.70
C PRO A 146 -8.31 11.03 -5.42
N ALA A 147 -9.07 11.63 -6.33
CA ALA A 147 -10.10 10.94 -7.07
C ALA A 147 -9.54 9.66 -7.69
N ALA A 148 -10.18 8.53 -7.40
CA ALA A 148 -9.84 7.29 -8.08
C ALA A 148 -10.36 7.38 -9.53
N PHE A 149 -9.47 7.17 -10.49
CA PHE A 149 -9.85 7.19 -11.92
C PHE A 149 -10.64 5.94 -12.35
N GLY A 150 -11.06 5.11 -11.41
CA GLY A 150 -11.73 3.84 -11.67
C GLY A 150 -10.77 2.78 -12.20
N GLY A 151 -11.32 1.71 -12.72
CA GLY A 151 -10.53 0.56 -13.17
C GLY A 151 -10.19 -0.42 -12.05
N GLY A 152 -9.30 -1.37 -12.34
CA GLY A 152 -8.90 -2.38 -11.37
C GLY A 152 -9.58 -3.73 -11.56
N ILE A 153 -9.50 -4.57 -10.55
CA ILE A 153 -10.03 -5.93 -10.58
C ILE A 153 -10.86 -6.26 -9.33
N ARG A 154 -11.81 -7.16 -9.51
CA ARG A 154 -12.58 -7.77 -8.43
C ARG A 154 -12.41 -9.28 -8.47
N LEU A 155 -12.02 -9.86 -7.36
CA LEU A 155 -11.93 -11.31 -7.13
C LEU A 155 -13.09 -11.71 -6.23
N ARG A 156 -13.94 -12.63 -6.69
CA ARG A 156 -15.02 -13.24 -5.89
C ARG A 156 -14.68 -14.69 -5.64
N PHE A 157 -14.41 -15.05 -4.41
CA PHE A 157 -14.12 -16.42 -3.99
C PHE A 157 -15.42 -17.11 -3.56
N LEU A 158 -15.71 -18.27 -4.16
CA LEU A 158 -16.97 -18.98 -3.97
C LEU A 158 -16.71 -20.45 -3.61
N ALA A 159 -17.64 -21.08 -2.90
CA ALA A 159 -17.59 -22.52 -2.65
C ALA A 159 -17.91 -23.33 -3.92
N ARG A 160 -18.78 -22.80 -4.80
CA ARG A 160 -19.20 -23.39 -6.07
C ARG A 160 -19.53 -22.32 -7.09
N ALA A 161 -19.47 -22.67 -8.36
CA ALA A 161 -19.85 -21.74 -9.43
C ALA A 161 -21.31 -21.27 -9.25
N GLY A 162 -21.54 -19.96 -9.45
CA GLY A 162 -22.86 -19.34 -9.30
C GLY A 162 -23.34 -19.17 -7.87
N GLY A 163 -22.60 -19.65 -6.85
CA GLY A 163 -22.94 -19.50 -5.45
C GLY A 163 -22.68 -18.09 -4.89
N PRO A 164 -23.11 -17.81 -3.67
CA PRO A 164 -22.76 -16.57 -2.98
C PRO A 164 -21.26 -16.51 -2.71
N PRO A 165 -20.65 -15.31 -2.73
CA PRO A 165 -19.25 -15.17 -2.42
C PRO A 165 -18.96 -15.42 -0.94
N LEU A 166 -17.94 -16.22 -0.67
CA LEU A 166 -17.34 -16.40 0.66
C LEU A 166 -16.49 -15.22 1.03
N ALA A 167 -15.76 -14.66 0.03
CA ALA A 167 -14.97 -13.45 0.17
C ALA A 167 -14.92 -12.70 -1.15
N VAL A 168 -14.71 -11.38 -1.06
CA VAL A 168 -14.50 -10.50 -2.21
C VAL A 168 -13.32 -9.59 -1.91
N ALA A 169 -12.36 -9.54 -2.85
CA ALA A 169 -11.27 -8.55 -2.85
C ALA A 169 -11.41 -7.68 -4.08
N GLN A 170 -11.42 -6.37 -3.91
CA GLN A 170 -11.59 -5.40 -4.99
C GLN A 170 -10.58 -4.27 -4.87
N GLY A 171 -9.77 -4.07 -5.91
CA GLY A 171 -8.76 -3.01 -5.96
C GLY A 171 -8.32 -2.64 -7.37
N PRO A 172 -7.71 -1.47 -7.55
CA PRO A 172 -7.58 -0.45 -6.51
C PRO A 172 -8.92 0.15 -6.12
N ALA A 173 -9.08 0.43 -4.83
CA ALA A 173 -10.10 1.31 -4.30
C ALA A 173 -9.46 2.69 -4.02
N ALA A 174 -10.20 3.61 -3.42
CA ALA A 174 -9.65 4.90 -3.04
C ALA A 174 -8.33 4.76 -2.29
N CYS A 175 -7.37 5.66 -2.51
CA CYS A 175 -6.01 5.64 -1.94
C CYS A 175 -5.20 4.37 -2.25
N GLY A 176 -5.42 3.72 -3.39
CA GLY A 176 -4.65 2.53 -3.73
C GLY A 176 -4.81 1.37 -2.75
N THR A 177 -5.99 1.20 -2.17
CA THR A 177 -6.28 0.09 -1.25
C THR A 177 -7.03 -1.04 -1.96
N VAL A 178 -7.10 -2.20 -1.31
CA VAL A 178 -7.99 -3.30 -1.68
C VAL A 178 -9.11 -3.38 -0.64
N GLN A 179 -10.35 -3.17 -1.08
CA GLN A 179 -11.52 -3.44 -0.25
C GLN A 179 -11.69 -4.95 -0.12
N PHE A 180 -11.85 -5.43 1.10
CA PHE A 180 -12.02 -6.84 1.38
C PHE A 180 -13.32 -7.11 2.16
N THR A 181 -14.03 -8.15 1.78
CA THR A 181 -15.18 -8.67 2.54
C THR A 181 -15.01 -10.17 2.73
N ALA A 182 -15.35 -10.68 3.91
CA ALA A 182 -15.38 -12.10 4.21
C ALA A 182 -16.66 -12.42 4.97
N GLY A 183 -17.33 -13.52 4.63
CA GLY A 183 -18.60 -13.90 5.24
C GLY A 183 -19.70 -12.83 5.11
N GLY A 184 -19.69 -12.05 4.04
CA GLY A 184 -20.62 -10.94 3.82
C GLY A 184 -20.35 -9.68 4.65
N LYS A 185 -19.32 -9.66 5.50
CA LYS A 185 -18.93 -8.51 6.33
C LYS A 185 -17.74 -7.79 5.73
N ARG A 186 -17.79 -6.44 5.70
CA ARG A 186 -16.64 -5.62 5.33
C ARG A 186 -15.55 -5.78 6.38
N GLN A 187 -14.34 -6.00 5.90
CA GLN A 187 -13.13 -6.09 6.71
C GLN A 187 -12.31 -4.79 6.56
N PRO A 188 -11.32 -4.55 7.41
CA PRO A 188 -10.38 -3.46 7.20
C PRO A 188 -9.77 -3.51 5.80
N ALA A 189 -9.49 -2.34 5.21
CA ALA A 189 -8.88 -2.25 3.89
C ALA A 189 -7.48 -2.86 3.90
N LEU A 190 -7.07 -3.43 2.77
CA LEU A 190 -5.75 -4.02 2.60
C LEU A 190 -4.86 -3.07 1.78
N GLN A 191 -3.57 -3.08 2.06
CA GLN A 191 -2.58 -2.32 1.31
C GLN A 191 -2.40 -2.95 -0.08
N LEU A 192 -2.69 -2.18 -1.14
CA LEU A 192 -2.39 -2.60 -2.49
C LEU A 192 -0.88 -2.48 -2.73
N THR A 193 -0.28 -3.51 -3.29
CA THR A 193 1.10 -3.46 -3.80
C THR A 193 1.06 -3.31 -5.33
N ASN A 194 2.05 -2.65 -5.91
CA ASN A 194 2.16 -2.47 -7.36
C ASN A 194 2.20 -3.82 -8.13
N SER A 195 2.61 -4.88 -7.46
CA SER A 195 2.70 -6.23 -8.04
C SER A 195 1.39 -7.03 -7.95
N PHE A 196 0.41 -6.60 -7.16
CA PHE A 196 -0.81 -7.38 -6.88
C PHE A 196 -1.59 -7.72 -8.16
N ILE A 197 -2.02 -6.69 -8.91
CA ILE A 197 -2.79 -6.91 -10.15
C ILE A 197 -2.00 -7.73 -11.18
N PRO A 198 -0.74 -7.40 -11.50
CA PRO A 198 0.09 -8.23 -12.38
C PRO A 198 0.19 -9.69 -11.94
N GLN A 199 0.33 -9.96 -10.64
CA GLN A 199 0.39 -11.31 -10.11
C GLN A 199 -0.95 -12.05 -10.25
N VAL A 200 -2.08 -11.38 -9.98
CA VAL A 200 -3.41 -11.95 -10.20
C VAL A 200 -3.57 -12.37 -11.66
N LEU A 201 -3.27 -11.48 -12.60
CA LEU A 201 -3.39 -11.76 -14.04
C LEU A 201 -2.49 -12.92 -14.46
N LYS A 202 -1.24 -12.92 -14.00
CA LYS A 202 -0.28 -14.01 -14.27
C LYS A 202 -0.77 -15.36 -13.74
N LEU A 203 -1.25 -15.43 -12.50
CA LEU A 203 -1.75 -16.65 -11.89
C LEU A 203 -3.00 -17.18 -12.60
N ALA A 204 -3.81 -16.27 -13.11
CA ALA A 204 -5.05 -16.58 -13.82
C ALA A 204 -4.85 -16.86 -15.32
N GLY A 205 -3.65 -16.65 -15.86
CA GLY A 205 -3.37 -16.78 -17.30
C GLY A 205 -4.08 -15.71 -18.15
N LEU A 206 -4.30 -14.51 -17.59
CA LEU A 206 -5.03 -13.42 -18.24
C LEU A 206 -4.07 -12.35 -18.78
N HIS A 207 -4.37 -11.84 -19.97
CA HIS A 207 -3.58 -10.80 -20.65
C HIS A 207 -4.34 -9.45 -20.71
N TRP A 208 -5.07 -9.11 -19.66
CA TRP A 208 -5.82 -7.88 -19.60
C TRP A 208 -4.89 -6.67 -19.38
N LYS A 209 -5.24 -5.56 -20.02
CA LYS A 209 -4.67 -4.25 -19.69
C LYS A 209 -5.59 -3.61 -18.66
N VAL A 210 -5.15 -3.58 -17.42
CA VAL A 210 -5.85 -2.90 -16.33
C VAL A 210 -5.28 -1.48 -16.23
N PRO A 211 -6.14 -0.44 -16.30
CA PRO A 211 -5.72 0.95 -16.20
C PRO A 211 -5.14 1.28 -14.84
#